data_30f47fe88e000723c593399e58881600
#
_entry.id   30f47fe88e000723c593399e58881600
#
_cell.length_a   1.000
_cell.length_b   1.000
_cell.length_c   1.000
_cell.angle_alpha   90.00
_cell.angle_beta   90.00
_cell.angle_gamma   90.00
#
_symmetry.space_group_name_H-M   'P 1'
#
loop_
_entity.id
_entity.type
_entity.pdbx_description
1 polymer ?
#
loop_
_entity_poly.entity_id
_entity_poly.type
_entity_poly.pdbx_seq_one_letter_code
_entity_poly.pdbx_strand_id
1 'polypeptide(L)'
;VDAKVLTTQCLRYLYRLLVLLYAESRPELGIVPVNDEAYQEGYSLDRLRELCLVDLDTEHSLNGSHLNLSLTALFELVNEGYHQQHAEQQMFVDDANVADRSEELYLQFPGLDAQLFDTKSTELLDGVTLRNEALQQVLRKLMLSTGKRKSDSAGFISYAQLGINQLGAVYEGLMAYSGFLATNDLFEVA
;
A
#
# COMPACT_ATOMS: atom_id res chain seq x y z
N VAL A 1 -4.25 -24.55 3.67
CA VAL A 1 -4.66 -23.33 2.95
C VAL A 1 -4.93 -23.71 1.50
N ASP A 2 -6.08 -23.29 0.95
CA ASP A 2 -6.38 -23.48 -0.47
C ASP A 2 -5.52 -22.52 -1.31
N ALA A 3 -4.71 -23.09 -2.21
CA ALA A 3 -3.79 -22.34 -3.07
C ALA A 3 -4.54 -21.32 -3.96
N LYS A 4 -5.73 -21.66 -4.43
CA LYS A 4 -6.53 -20.76 -5.26
C LYS A 4 -7.02 -19.56 -4.45
N VAL A 5 -7.49 -19.77 -3.23
CA VAL A 5 -7.94 -18.69 -2.34
C VAL A 5 -6.77 -17.79 -1.99
N LEU A 6 -5.64 -18.38 -1.60
CA LEU A 6 -4.41 -17.62 -1.27
C LEU A 6 -3.96 -16.78 -2.46
N THR A 7 -3.89 -17.37 -3.66
CA THR A 7 -3.50 -16.63 -4.88
C THR A 7 -4.42 -15.45 -5.14
N THR A 8 -5.73 -15.67 -5.07
CA THR A 8 -6.71 -14.58 -5.27
C THR A 8 -6.52 -13.44 -4.27
N GLN A 9 -6.27 -13.77 -3.00
CA GLN A 9 -6.04 -12.75 -1.97
C GLN A 9 -4.71 -12.01 -2.17
N CYS A 10 -3.62 -12.70 -2.56
CA CYS A 10 -2.36 -12.06 -2.93
C CYS A 10 -2.53 -11.09 -4.11
N LEU A 11 -3.27 -11.49 -5.14
CA LEU A 11 -3.53 -10.64 -6.31
C LEU A 11 -4.38 -9.41 -5.95
N ARG A 12 -5.37 -9.55 -5.05
CA ARG A 12 -6.14 -8.42 -4.51
C ARG A 12 -5.26 -7.48 -3.71
N TYR A 13 -4.36 -8.00 -2.90
CA TYR A 13 -3.40 -7.19 -2.14
C TYR A 13 -2.51 -6.37 -3.08
N LEU A 14 -1.97 -6.98 -4.13
CA LEU A 14 -1.21 -6.27 -5.17
C LEU A 14 -2.05 -5.19 -5.86
N TYR A 15 -3.31 -5.49 -6.12
CA TYR A 15 -4.21 -4.53 -6.76
C TYR A 15 -4.57 -3.36 -5.84
N ARG A 16 -4.69 -3.57 -4.52
CA ARG A 16 -4.80 -2.46 -3.54
C ARG A 16 -3.65 -1.46 -3.69
N LEU A 17 -2.41 -1.97 -3.72
CA LEU A 17 -1.21 -1.13 -3.89
C LEU A 17 -1.25 -0.36 -5.21
N LEU A 18 -1.62 -1.04 -6.30
CA LEU A 18 -1.71 -0.41 -7.62
C LEU A 18 -2.77 0.70 -7.67
N VAL A 19 -3.95 0.46 -7.09
CA VAL A 19 -5.03 1.46 -7.00
C VAL A 19 -4.59 2.67 -6.19
N LEU A 20 -3.87 2.48 -5.08
CA LEU A 20 -3.38 3.59 -4.27
C LEU A 20 -2.27 4.37 -4.96
N LEU A 21 -1.31 3.71 -5.62
CA LEU A 21 -0.31 4.39 -6.44
C LEU A 21 -0.94 5.21 -7.57
N TYR A 22 -2.00 4.67 -8.18
CA TYR A 22 -2.79 5.40 -9.16
C TYR A 22 -3.50 6.61 -8.54
N ALA A 23 -4.17 6.43 -7.41
CA ALA A 23 -4.90 7.48 -6.71
C ALA A 23 -3.97 8.62 -6.25
N GLU A 24 -2.81 8.29 -5.68
CA GLU A 24 -1.80 9.28 -5.27
C GLU A 24 -1.21 10.05 -6.46
N SER A 25 -1.13 9.41 -7.63
CA SER A 25 -0.64 10.05 -8.86
C SER A 25 -1.69 10.96 -9.53
N ARG A 26 -2.94 10.95 -9.05
CA ARG A 26 -4.08 11.66 -9.63
C ARG A 26 -4.92 12.37 -8.56
N PRO A 27 -4.37 13.46 -7.97
CA PRO A 27 -5.06 14.23 -6.92
C PRO A 27 -6.45 14.72 -7.30
N GLU A 28 -6.65 14.97 -8.60
CA GLU A 28 -7.92 15.42 -9.16
C GLU A 28 -9.09 14.44 -8.99
N LEU A 29 -8.79 13.17 -8.72
CA LEU A 29 -9.81 12.14 -8.46
C LEU A 29 -10.38 12.22 -7.04
N GLY A 30 -9.67 12.87 -6.11
CA GLY A 30 -10.11 13.01 -4.72
C GLY A 30 -10.27 11.67 -3.98
N ILE A 31 -9.60 10.60 -4.43
CA ILE A 31 -9.71 9.26 -3.85
C ILE A 31 -8.99 9.19 -2.49
N VAL A 32 -7.84 9.83 -2.40
CA VAL A 32 -7.05 9.95 -1.16
C VAL A 32 -6.62 11.41 -0.95
N PRO A 33 -6.43 11.87 0.29
CA PRO A 33 -6.16 13.27 0.60
C PRO A 33 -4.68 13.62 0.41
N VAL A 34 -4.17 13.51 -0.81
CA VAL A 34 -2.75 13.71 -1.14
C VAL A 34 -2.20 15.11 -0.87
N ASN A 35 -3.08 16.10 -0.67
CA ASN A 35 -2.70 17.48 -0.33
C ASN A 35 -2.62 17.71 1.19
N ASP A 36 -3.02 16.72 1.99
CA ASP A 36 -2.96 16.77 3.45
C ASP A 36 -1.58 16.31 3.92
N GLU A 37 -0.92 17.13 4.73
CA GLU A 37 0.44 16.87 5.23
C GLU A 37 0.49 15.62 6.13
N ALA A 38 -0.52 15.42 6.97
CA ALA A 38 -0.59 14.24 7.83
C ALA A 38 -0.73 12.94 7.02
N TYR A 39 -1.47 12.99 5.89
CA TYR A 39 -1.52 11.88 4.96
C TYR A 39 -0.18 11.64 4.27
N GLN A 40 0.43 12.70 3.75
CA GLN A 40 1.71 12.59 3.02
C GLN A 40 2.81 11.99 3.89
N GLU A 41 2.96 12.50 5.10
CA GLU A 41 4.03 12.07 6.01
C GLU A 41 3.71 10.77 6.75
N GLY A 42 2.43 10.53 7.06
CA GLY A 42 2.01 9.40 7.88
C GLY A 42 1.63 8.14 7.10
N TYR A 43 0.97 8.29 5.95
CA TYR A 43 0.26 7.19 5.31
C TYR A 43 0.65 6.94 3.86
N SER A 44 1.05 7.96 3.08
CA SER A 44 1.23 7.84 1.63
C SER A 44 2.21 6.72 1.22
N LEU A 45 1.95 6.10 0.07
CA LEU A 45 2.90 5.17 -0.53
C LEU A 45 4.16 5.89 -1.04
N ASP A 46 4.03 7.18 -1.37
CA ASP A 46 5.15 7.99 -1.86
C ASP A 46 6.29 8.05 -0.84
N ARG A 47 5.99 8.19 0.48
CA ARG A 47 7.01 8.14 1.53
C ARG A 47 7.77 6.80 1.62
N LEU A 48 7.20 5.72 1.10
CA LEU A 48 7.84 4.40 1.08
C LEU A 48 8.83 4.24 -0.08
N ARG A 49 8.87 5.19 -1.03
CA ARG A 49 9.77 5.13 -2.20
C ARG A 49 11.23 5.07 -1.80
N GLU A 50 11.64 5.91 -0.87
CA GLU A 50 13.02 5.93 -0.39
C GLU A 50 13.40 4.60 0.28
N LEU A 51 12.47 4.01 1.04
CA LEU A 51 12.68 2.70 1.67
C LEU A 51 12.84 1.58 0.65
N CYS A 52 12.29 1.74 -0.56
CA CYS A 52 12.52 0.79 -1.65
C CYS A 52 13.96 0.81 -2.18
N LEU A 53 14.70 1.91 -1.97
CA LEU A 53 16.10 2.05 -2.43
C LEU A 53 17.12 1.60 -1.38
N VAL A 54 16.71 1.49 -0.12
CA VAL A 54 17.59 1.07 0.97
C VAL A 54 17.84 -0.45 0.89
N ASP A 55 19.10 -0.84 1.04
CA ASP A 55 19.43 -2.26 1.14
C ASP A 55 19.12 -2.79 2.54
N LEU A 56 18.41 -3.91 2.60
CA LEU A 56 18.13 -4.63 3.83
C LEU A 56 19.27 -5.64 4.04
N ASP A 57 20.26 -5.28 4.85
CA ASP A 57 21.52 -6.02 5.00
C ASP A 57 21.64 -6.81 6.33
N THR A 58 20.68 -6.60 7.24
CA THR A 58 20.64 -7.30 8.53
C THR A 58 19.41 -8.21 8.63
N GLU A 59 19.51 -9.30 9.40
CA GLU A 59 18.36 -10.16 9.68
C GLU A 59 17.20 -9.38 10.31
N HIS A 60 17.52 -8.39 11.15
CA HIS A 60 16.50 -7.54 11.77
C HIS A 60 15.77 -6.67 10.74
N SER A 61 16.49 -6.08 9.78
CA SER A 61 15.89 -5.26 8.72
C SER A 61 15.07 -6.13 7.75
N LEU A 62 15.57 -7.30 7.36
CA LEU A 62 14.88 -8.25 6.48
C LEU A 62 13.59 -8.80 7.08
N ASN A 63 13.66 -9.23 8.35
CA ASN A 63 12.54 -9.88 9.04
C ASN A 63 11.61 -8.89 9.77
N GLY A 64 11.93 -7.59 9.75
CA GLY A 64 11.09 -6.55 10.37
C GLY A 64 9.71 -6.47 9.74
N SER A 65 8.78 -5.79 10.41
CA SER A 65 7.37 -5.63 10.02
C SER A 65 6.97 -4.20 9.67
N HIS A 66 7.92 -3.28 9.56
CA HIS A 66 7.63 -1.85 9.35
C HIS A 66 6.77 -1.61 8.11
N LEU A 67 7.13 -2.22 6.97
CA LEU A 67 6.36 -2.07 5.74
C LEU A 67 4.95 -2.68 5.87
N ASN A 68 4.84 -3.83 6.55
CA ASN A 68 3.53 -4.44 6.80
C ASN A 68 2.64 -3.53 7.64
N LEU A 69 3.15 -3.00 8.74
CA LEU A 69 2.40 -2.09 9.62
C LEU A 69 1.99 -0.81 8.89
N SER A 70 2.89 -0.22 8.10
CA SER A 70 2.60 0.98 7.30
C SER A 70 1.50 0.74 6.27
N LEU A 71 1.54 -0.39 5.55
CA LEU A 71 0.54 -0.73 4.55
C LEU A 71 -0.80 -1.10 5.18
N THR A 72 -0.80 -1.81 6.32
CA THR A 72 -2.02 -2.12 7.06
C THR A 72 -2.71 -0.83 7.52
N ALA A 73 -1.97 0.09 8.15
CA ALA A 73 -2.51 1.38 8.58
C ALA A 73 -3.09 2.20 7.41
N LEU A 74 -2.42 2.18 6.24
CA LEU A 74 -2.93 2.83 5.04
C LEU A 74 -4.23 2.18 4.54
N PHE A 75 -4.30 0.85 4.49
CA PHE A 75 -5.51 0.14 4.04
C PHE A 75 -6.68 0.35 4.98
N GLU A 76 -6.45 0.36 6.29
CA GLU A 76 -7.46 0.68 7.31
C GLU A 76 -7.94 2.11 7.15
N LEU A 77 -7.02 3.08 7.01
CA LEU A 77 -7.37 4.47 6.73
C LEU A 77 -8.25 4.60 5.48
N VAL A 78 -7.87 3.94 4.39
CA VAL A 78 -8.61 4.01 3.12
C VAL A 78 -9.99 3.36 3.23
N ASN A 79 -10.11 2.27 3.96
CA ASN A 79 -11.38 1.57 4.16
C ASN A 79 -12.32 2.32 5.10
N GLU A 80 -11.84 2.65 6.29
CA GLU A 80 -12.66 3.16 7.40
C GLU A 80 -12.68 4.69 7.48
N GLY A 81 -11.66 5.34 6.93
CA GLY A 81 -11.43 6.76 7.07
C GLY A 81 -10.79 7.12 8.40
N TYR A 82 -10.65 8.41 8.62
CA TYR A 82 -10.21 8.99 9.87
C TYR A 82 -11.30 9.89 10.43
N HIS A 83 -11.86 9.52 11.58
CA HIS A 83 -12.89 10.29 12.26
C HIS A 83 -12.35 10.87 13.57
N GLN A 84 -12.47 12.16 13.72
CA GLN A 84 -11.97 12.94 14.86
C GLN A 84 -12.46 12.47 16.24
N GLN A 85 -13.52 11.68 16.31
CA GLN A 85 -14.09 11.21 17.59
C GLN A 85 -13.14 10.31 18.41
N HIS A 86 -12.10 9.73 17.79
CA HIS A 86 -11.09 8.96 18.52
C HIS A 86 -9.96 9.81 19.11
N ALA A 87 -9.78 11.03 18.65
CA ALA A 87 -8.73 11.94 19.13
C ALA A 87 -9.13 12.63 20.46
N GLU A 88 -10.42 12.88 20.68
CA GLU A 88 -10.90 13.55 21.91
C GLU A 88 -10.69 12.72 23.20
N GLN A 89 -10.54 11.40 23.10
CA GLN A 89 -10.35 10.54 24.27
C GLN A 89 -8.89 10.46 24.76
N GLN A 90 -7.92 10.99 24.03
CA GLN A 90 -6.50 10.95 24.43
C GLN A 90 -5.89 12.30 24.80
N MET A 91 -6.61 13.40 24.62
CA MET A 91 -6.11 14.73 25.01
C MET A 91 -6.59 15.15 26.41
N PHE A 92 -6.06 14.57 27.44
CA PHE A 92 -5.94 15.24 28.75
C PHE A 92 -4.58 15.99 28.79
N VAL A 93 -4.48 17.11 28.11
CA VAL A 93 -3.40 18.07 28.30
C VAL A 93 -4.03 19.41 28.64
N ASP A 94 -3.94 19.75 29.91
CA ASP A 94 -4.27 21.04 30.49
C ASP A 94 -3.31 22.12 29.93
N ASP A 95 -3.58 22.64 28.73
CA ASP A 95 -2.92 23.88 28.31
C ASP A 95 -3.80 24.66 27.32
N ALA A 96 -4.34 25.77 27.82
CA ALA A 96 -5.30 26.63 27.11
C ALA A 96 -4.73 27.34 25.86
N ASN A 97 -3.44 27.13 25.52
CA ASN A 97 -2.79 27.70 24.34
C ASN A 97 -2.63 26.73 23.16
N VAL A 98 -3.15 25.50 23.26
CA VAL A 98 -3.04 24.48 22.21
C VAL A 98 -4.27 24.46 21.30
N ALA A 99 -5.39 25.02 21.74
CA ALA A 99 -6.68 24.95 21.02
C ALA A 99 -6.67 25.62 19.63
N ASP A 100 -5.84 26.65 19.43
CA ASP A 100 -5.79 27.41 18.16
C ASP A 100 -4.87 26.76 17.08
N ARG A 101 -4.05 25.77 17.49
CA ARG A 101 -3.17 25.01 16.57
C ARG A 101 -3.71 23.62 16.20
N SER A 102 -4.73 23.17 16.90
CA SER A 102 -5.22 21.80 16.77
C SER A 102 -6.17 21.61 15.59
N GLU A 103 -6.82 22.65 15.09
CA GLU A 103 -7.77 22.54 13.96
C GLU A 103 -7.06 22.32 12.60
N GLU A 104 -5.81 22.71 12.46
CA GLU A 104 -5.06 22.58 11.19
C GLU A 104 -4.32 21.24 11.01
N LEU A 105 -4.19 20.42 12.05
CA LEU A 105 -3.35 19.22 12.04
C LEU A 105 -4.11 17.89 11.94
N TYR A 106 -5.42 17.89 11.84
CA TYR A 106 -6.18 16.63 11.81
C TYR A 106 -6.56 16.22 10.39
N LEU A 107 -6.01 15.09 9.97
CA LEU A 107 -6.43 14.42 8.75
C LEU A 107 -7.95 14.20 8.77
N GLN A 108 -8.64 14.73 7.76
CA GLN A 108 -10.06 14.48 7.54
C GLN A 108 -10.22 13.61 6.30
N PHE A 109 -10.61 12.39 6.50
CA PHE A 109 -10.83 11.45 5.41
C PHE A 109 -12.01 10.53 5.73
N PRO A 110 -13.11 10.55 4.94
CA PRO A 110 -14.31 9.79 5.24
C PRO A 110 -14.15 8.29 5.01
N GLY A 111 -13.06 7.85 4.38
CA GLY A 111 -12.88 6.48 3.91
C GLY A 111 -13.64 6.23 2.60
N LEU A 112 -13.30 5.13 1.95
CA LEU A 112 -13.91 4.75 0.67
C LEU A 112 -15.03 3.72 0.83
N ASP A 113 -15.08 2.98 1.95
CA ASP A 113 -15.99 1.84 2.17
C ASP A 113 -16.04 0.92 0.92
N ALA A 114 -14.87 0.63 0.36
CA ALA A 114 -14.75 -0.11 -0.89
C ALA A 114 -14.43 -1.58 -0.60
N GLN A 115 -15.20 -2.50 -1.19
CA GLN A 115 -15.03 -3.95 -1.04
C GLN A 115 -13.58 -4.42 -1.27
N LEU A 116 -12.81 -3.74 -2.11
CA LEU A 116 -11.41 -4.05 -2.35
C LEU A 116 -10.57 -3.95 -1.06
N PHE A 117 -10.86 -2.97 -0.21
CA PHE A 117 -10.14 -2.69 1.03
C PHE A 117 -10.75 -3.36 2.27
N ASP A 118 -11.92 -4.00 2.15
CA ASP A 118 -12.51 -4.80 3.22
C ASP A 118 -11.55 -5.93 3.65
N THR A 119 -11.32 -6.09 4.95
CA THR A 119 -10.47 -7.13 5.54
C THR A 119 -10.85 -8.54 5.08
N LYS A 120 -12.15 -8.80 4.84
CA LYS A 120 -12.64 -10.08 4.28
C LYS A 120 -12.06 -10.40 2.90
N SER A 121 -11.63 -9.39 2.15
CA SER A 121 -11.06 -9.57 0.82
C SER A 121 -9.67 -10.22 0.82
N THR A 122 -8.93 -10.09 1.95
CA THR A 122 -7.55 -10.56 2.13
C THR A 122 -7.31 -11.20 3.51
N GLU A 123 -8.32 -11.85 4.07
CA GLU A 123 -8.33 -12.41 5.44
C GLU A 123 -7.10 -13.26 5.76
N LEU A 124 -6.63 -14.09 4.81
CA LEU A 124 -5.44 -14.93 5.02
C LEU A 124 -4.16 -14.11 5.12
N LEU A 125 -4.07 -12.97 4.44
CA LEU A 125 -2.90 -12.09 4.47
C LEU A 125 -2.96 -11.16 5.67
N ASP A 126 -4.13 -10.67 6.03
CA ASP A 126 -4.34 -9.80 7.19
C ASP A 126 -4.09 -10.56 8.51
N GLY A 127 -4.23 -11.90 8.49
CA GLY A 127 -3.89 -12.79 9.59
C GLY A 127 -2.41 -13.10 9.78
N VAL A 128 -1.52 -12.60 8.91
CA VAL A 128 -0.07 -12.84 8.96
C VAL A 128 0.72 -11.55 8.83
N THR A 129 1.89 -11.51 9.45
CA THR A 129 2.83 -10.40 9.28
C THR A 129 3.80 -10.70 8.15
N LEU A 130 3.70 -9.94 7.06
CA LEU A 130 4.64 -10.04 5.95
C LEU A 130 5.96 -9.36 6.30
N ARG A 131 7.09 -10.00 5.98
CA ARG A 131 8.43 -9.48 6.26
C ARG A 131 8.75 -8.30 5.33
N ASN A 132 9.59 -7.38 5.82
CA ASN A 132 10.07 -6.25 5.03
C ASN A 132 10.71 -6.69 3.70
N GLU A 133 11.51 -7.77 3.70
CA GLU A 133 12.13 -8.32 2.50
C GLU A 133 11.10 -8.59 1.40
N ALA A 134 10.03 -9.31 1.73
CA ALA A 134 8.98 -9.67 0.77
C ALA A 134 8.23 -8.43 0.27
N LEU A 135 7.82 -7.55 1.16
CA LEU A 135 7.07 -6.34 0.81
C LEU A 135 7.94 -5.35 0.04
N GLN A 136 9.22 -5.18 0.41
CA GLN A 136 10.13 -4.32 -0.34
C GLN A 136 10.31 -4.80 -1.78
N GLN A 137 10.44 -6.12 -2.00
CA GLN A 137 10.51 -6.69 -3.35
C GLN A 137 9.26 -6.38 -4.17
N VAL A 138 8.07 -6.47 -3.56
CA VAL A 138 6.80 -6.11 -4.21
C VAL A 138 6.78 -4.63 -4.56
N LEU A 139 7.07 -3.76 -3.59
CA LEU A 139 7.07 -2.31 -3.78
C LEU A 139 8.10 -1.88 -4.85
N ARG A 140 9.31 -2.46 -4.82
CA ARG A 140 10.33 -2.22 -5.85
C ARG A 140 9.80 -2.53 -7.26
N LYS A 141 9.08 -3.64 -7.44
CA LYS A 141 8.51 -4.03 -8.75
C LYS A 141 7.37 -3.10 -9.18
N LEU A 142 6.62 -2.53 -8.25
CA LEU A 142 5.54 -1.59 -8.55
C LEU A 142 6.05 -0.15 -8.73
N MET A 143 7.07 0.26 -8.00
CA MET A 143 7.50 1.67 -7.96
C MET A 143 8.73 1.97 -8.83
N LEU A 144 9.58 0.97 -9.12
CA LEU A 144 10.83 1.18 -9.83
C LEU A 144 10.78 0.58 -11.24
N SER A 145 11.13 1.39 -12.23
CA SER A 145 11.31 0.92 -13.59
C SER A 145 12.65 0.20 -13.71
N THR A 146 12.65 -0.98 -14.29
CA THR A 146 13.89 -1.61 -14.77
C THR A 146 14.27 -0.96 -16.08
N GLY A 147 15.35 -0.18 -16.11
CA GLY A 147 15.86 0.42 -17.33
C GLY A 147 16.08 -0.65 -18.42
N LYS A 148 15.59 -0.39 -19.64
CA LYS A 148 15.73 -1.31 -20.77
C LYS A 148 17.19 -1.49 -21.24
N ARG A 149 18.10 -0.64 -20.79
CA ARG A 149 19.55 -0.69 -21.08
C ARG A 149 20.34 -0.55 -19.79
N LYS A 150 21.52 -1.16 -19.74
CA LYS A 150 22.46 -1.09 -18.61
C LYS A 150 22.90 0.33 -18.24
N SER A 151 22.65 1.32 -19.13
CA SER A 151 22.94 2.75 -18.95
C SER A 151 21.75 3.57 -18.42
N ASP A 152 20.55 2.99 -18.41
CA ASP A 152 19.37 3.70 -17.95
C ASP A 152 19.29 3.58 -16.42
N SER A 153 19.40 4.71 -15.73
CA SER A 153 19.16 4.75 -14.29
C SER A 153 17.74 4.29 -13.99
N ALA A 154 17.59 3.39 -13.04
CA ALA A 154 16.29 3.02 -12.53
C ALA A 154 15.59 4.28 -12.00
N GLY A 155 14.40 4.56 -12.53
CA GLY A 155 13.59 5.70 -12.12
C GLY A 155 12.30 5.21 -11.46
N PHE A 156 11.59 6.11 -10.79
CA PHE A 156 10.26 5.80 -10.28
C PHE A 156 9.22 5.73 -11.40
N ILE A 157 8.33 4.73 -11.33
CA ILE A 157 7.21 4.59 -12.25
C ILE A 157 6.17 5.66 -11.93
N SER A 158 5.73 6.41 -12.94
CA SER A 158 4.61 7.34 -12.81
C SER A 158 3.32 6.69 -13.27
N TYR A 159 2.32 6.69 -12.40
CA TYR A 159 0.98 6.19 -12.69
C TYR A 159 0.02 7.27 -13.21
N ALA A 160 0.47 8.52 -13.33
CA ALA A 160 -0.37 9.65 -13.75
C ALA A 160 -0.98 9.48 -15.15
N GLN A 161 -0.32 8.74 -16.03
CA GLN A 161 -0.81 8.50 -17.40
C GLN A 161 -1.64 7.20 -17.53
N LEU A 162 -1.78 6.42 -16.47
CA LEU A 162 -2.60 5.21 -16.50
C LEU A 162 -4.08 5.60 -16.60
N GLY A 163 -4.78 5.11 -17.63
CA GLY A 163 -6.23 5.34 -17.78
C GLY A 163 -7.04 4.39 -16.88
N ILE A 164 -8.24 4.82 -16.47
CA ILE A 164 -9.13 4.00 -15.64
C ILE A 164 -9.47 2.66 -16.30
N ASN A 165 -9.65 2.64 -17.62
CA ASN A 165 -9.90 1.40 -18.36
C ASN A 165 -8.69 0.46 -18.35
N GLN A 166 -7.48 1.01 -18.34
CA GLN A 166 -6.25 0.21 -18.24
C GLN A 166 -6.12 -0.38 -16.84
N LEU A 167 -6.47 0.40 -15.79
CA LEU A 167 -6.50 -0.11 -14.43
C LEU A 167 -7.49 -1.26 -14.27
N GLY A 168 -8.68 -1.16 -14.88
CA GLY A 168 -9.68 -2.24 -14.95
C GLY A 168 -9.15 -3.47 -15.67
N ALA A 169 -8.51 -3.29 -16.83
CA ALA A 169 -7.92 -4.41 -17.59
C ALA A 169 -6.80 -5.12 -16.81
N VAL A 170 -6.01 -4.39 -16.02
CA VAL A 170 -5.01 -4.99 -15.11
C VAL A 170 -5.70 -5.84 -14.05
N TYR A 171 -6.81 -5.37 -13.45
CA TYR A 171 -7.58 -6.16 -12.50
C TYR A 171 -8.09 -7.47 -13.10
N GLU A 172 -8.74 -7.40 -14.26
CA GLU A 172 -9.24 -8.58 -14.97
C GLU A 172 -8.10 -9.56 -15.29
N GLY A 173 -6.96 -9.04 -15.77
CA GLY A 173 -5.77 -9.82 -16.04
C GLY A 173 -5.23 -10.51 -14.78
N LEU A 174 -5.13 -9.80 -13.66
CA LEU A 174 -4.68 -10.37 -12.39
C LEU A 174 -5.65 -11.46 -11.90
N MET A 175 -6.95 -11.23 -11.95
CA MET A 175 -7.94 -12.19 -11.47
C MET A 175 -8.06 -13.45 -12.36
N ALA A 176 -7.53 -13.43 -13.58
CA ALA A 176 -7.44 -14.60 -14.45
C ALA A 176 -6.32 -15.58 -14.05
N TYR A 177 -5.35 -15.16 -13.22
CA TYR A 177 -4.30 -16.06 -12.75
C TYR A 177 -4.82 -17.03 -11.70
N SER A 178 -4.30 -18.25 -11.75
CA SER A 178 -4.52 -19.28 -10.73
C SER A 178 -3.18 -19.80 -10.24
N GLY A 179 -3.06 -19.99 -8.92
CA GLY A 179 -1.88 -20.56 -8.31
C GLY A 179 -2.12 -21.99 -7.84
N PHE A 180 -1.05 -22.73 -7.68
CA PHE A 180 -1.03 -24.03 -7.02
C PHE A 180 0.18 -24.16 -6.11
N LEU A 181 0.08 -24.99 -5.10
CA LEU A 181 1.19 -25.31 -4.22
C LEU A 181 1.98 -26.46 -4.83
N ALA A 182 3.22 -26.18 -5.23
CA ALA A 182 4.11 -27.22 -5.76
C ALA A 182 4.52 -28.19 -4.65
N THR A 183 4.49 -29.49 -4.94
CA THR A 183 4.97 -30.53 -4.04
C THR A 183 6.44 -30.86 -4.26
N ASN A 184 6.99 -30.42 -5.38
CA ASN A 184 8.40 -30.60 -5.76
C ASN A 184 8.93 -29.27 -6.33
N ASP A 185 10.24 -29.15 -6.41
CA ASP A 185 10.90 -28.01 -7.03
C ASP A 185 10.48 -27.89 -8.51
N LEU A 186 10.11 -26.69 -8.92
CA LEU A 186 9.76 -26.38 -10.29
C LEU A 186 10.91 -25.61 -10.94
N PHE A 187 11.26 -26.01 -12.14
CA PHE A 187 12.28 -25.34 -12.94
C PHE A 187 11.62 -24.75 -14.19
N GLU A 188 11.95 -23.50 -14.50
CA GLU A 188 11.56 -22.88 -15.76
C GLU A 188 12.34 -23.55 -16.89
N VAL A 189 11.62 -24.06 -17.89
CA VAL A 189 12.20 -24.64 -19.09
C VAL A 189 12.17 -23.58 -20.18
N ALA A 190 13.37 -23.16 -20.63
CA ALA A 190 13.53 -22.16 -21.69
C ALA A 190 13.24 -22.75 -23.08
#